data_96a60dea19a4172f273bd276a9b833da
#
_entry.id   96a60dea19a4172f273bd276a9b833da
#
_cell.length_a   1.000
_cell.length_b   1.000
_cell.length_c   1.000
_cell.angle_alpha   90.00
_cell.angle_beta   90.00
_cell.angle_gamma   90.00
#
_symmetry.space_group_name_H-M   'P 1'
#
loop_
_entity.id
_entity.type
_entity.pdbx_description
1 polymer ?
#
loop_
_entity_poly.entity_id
_entity_poly.type
_entity_poly.pdbx_seq_one_letter_code
_entity_poly.pdbx_strand_id
1 'polypeptide(L)'
;MGYLCTSCLREYIKEGLNLTNSIGYYRCPSVDCGDLSVVEIDDMIISVIKELNKKGYRTLYCCSGHSYDNNANTYICFDNEIVPSIIPKDFILEDEAYYIKNGWNYRDDGKTCIRKWYKDIEKEDLQKELLKTALDLIEWVNSLPYLEY
;
A
#
# COMPACT_ATOMS: atom_id res chain seq x y z
N MET A 1 -11.02 8.84 -2.68
CA MET A 1 -9.64 8.45 -2.89
C MET A 1 -8.72 9.65 -2.77
N GLY A 2 -7.62 9.46 -2.07
CA GLY A 2 -6.63 10.52 -1.86
C GLY A 2 -5.40 10.33 -2.74
N TYR A 3 -4.55 11.31 -2.75
CA TYR A 3 -3.28 11.31 -3.46
C TYR A 3 -2.17 11.64 -2.50
N LEU A 4 -1.10 10.87 -2.55
CA LEU A 4 0.04 11.02 -1.65
C LEU A 4 1.33 11.08 -2.47
N CYS A 5 2.16 12.07 -2.20
CA CYS A 5 3.53 12.07 -2.68
C CYS A 5 4.37 11.19 -1.75
N THR A 6 4.89 10.08 -2.24
CA THR A 6 5.69 9.16 -1.44
C THR A 6 7.08 9.69 -1.13
N SER A 7 7.51 10.75 -1.81
CA SER A 7 8.80 11.42 -1.55
C SER A 7 8.71 12.45 -0.42
N CYS A 8 7.79 13.42 -0.51
CA CYS A 8 7.69 14.47 0.51
C CYS A 8 6.54 14.27 1.50
N LEU A 9 5.71 13.25 1.30
CA LEU A 9 4.60 12.82 2.17
C LEU A 9 3.43 13.81 2.26
N ARG A 10 3.33 14.75 1.31
CA ARG A 10 2.19 15.65 1.23
C ARG A 10 1.01 14.96 0.57
N GLU A 11 -0.18 15.24 1.08
CA GLU A 11 -1.44 14.72 0.55
C GLU A 11 -2.08 15.77 -0.35
N TYR A 12 -2.72 15.32 -1.41
CA TYR A 12 -3.36 16.18 -2.40
C TYR A 12 -4.74 15.68 -2.75
N ILE A 13 -5.58 16.59 -3.25
CA ILE A 13 -6.83 16.26 -3.92
C ILE A 13 -6.59 16.29 -5.43
N LYS A 14 -7.42 15.57 -6.17
CA LYS A 14 -7.26 15.43 -7.63
C LYS A 14 -7.15 16.76 -8.37
N GLU A 15 -7.93 17.74 -7.96
CA GLU A 15 -7.99 19.07 -8.58
C GLU A 15 -6.68 19.85 -8.45
N GLY A 16 -5.86 19.51 -7.47
CA GLY A 16 -4.55 20.13 -7.29
C GLY A 16 -3.41 19.49 -8.07
N LEU A 17 -3.73 18.48 -8.90
CA LEU A 17 -2.71 17.71 -9.61
C LEU A 17 -2.84 17.86 -11.12
N ASN A 18 -1.70 17.97 -11.76
CA ASN A 18 -1.60 17.94 -13.22
C ASN A 18 -1.15 16.53 -13.66
N LEU A 19 -1.95 15.90 -14.52
CA LEU A 19 -1.61 14.60 -15.08
C LEU A 19 -0.38 14.76 -15.98
N THR A 20 0.70 14.08 -15.64
CA THR A 20 1.98 14.23 -16.35
C THR A 20 2.40 13.03 -17.19
N ASN A 21 1.74 11.88 -17.01
CA ASN A 21 2.07 10.67 -17.80
C ASN A 21 0.92 9.67 -17.82
N SER A 22 1.10 8.63 -18.64
CA SER A 22 0.12 7.58 -18.86
C SER A 22 0.25 6.39 -17.89
N ILE A 23 1.20 6.38 -16.97
CA ILE A 23 1.47 5.24 -16.10
C ILE A 23 0.94 5.39 -14.68
N GLY A 24 0.07 6.36 -14.44
CA GLY A 24 -0.63 6.50 -13.15
C GLY A 24 0.11 7.26 -12.07
N TYR A 25 1.26 7.85 -12.37
CA TYR A 25 2.00 8.70 -11.45
C TYR A 25 1.81 10.16 -11.82
N TYR A 26 1.70 11.00 -10.80
CA TYR A 26 1.60 12.46 -10.96
C TYR A 26 2.85 13.12 -10.40
N ARG A 27 3.21 14.24 -10.99
CA ARG A 27 4.30 15.05 -10.44
C ARG A 27 3.82 15.81 -9.21
N CYS A 28 4.61 15.78 -8.15
CA CYS A 28 4.31 16.54 -6.94
C CYS A 28 4.33 18.05 -7.27
N PRO A 29 3.24 18.78 -6.99
CA PRO A 29 3.16 20.22 -7.30
C PRO A 29 3.96 21.09 -6.33
N SER A 30 4.53 20.53 -5.28
CA SER A 30 5.32 21.27 -4.31
C SER A 30 6.63 21.76 -4.92
N VAL A 31 6.96 23.04 -4.69
CA VAL A 31 8.15 23.70 -5.24
C VAL A 31 9.44 23.04 -4.75
N ASP A 32 9.44 22.52 -3.53
CA ASP A 32 10.61 21.89 -2.91
C ASP A 32 10.72 20.39 -3.16
N CYS A 33 9.80 19.80 -3.90
CA CYS A 33 9.81 18.37 -4.22
C CYS A 33 9.85 18.14 -5.74
N GLY A 34 8.74 18.30 -6.42
CA GLY A 34 8.66 18.15 -7.89
C GLY A 34 8.84 16.73 -8.41
N ASP A 35 8.92 15.72 -7.52
CA ASP A 35 9.16 14.35 -7.92
C ASP A 35 7.94 13.72 -8.58
N LEU A 36 8.17 12.76 -9.48
CA LEU A 36 7.13 11.97 -10.12
C LEU A 36 6.73 10.79 -9.21
N SER A 37 6.21 11.10 -8.05
CA SER A 37 5.97 10.12 -6.97
C SER A 37 4.62 10.27 -6.28
N VAL A 38 3.69 11.00 -6.88
CA VAL A 38 2.33 11.12 -6.36
C VAL A 38 1.49 9.96 -6.89
N VAL A 39 0.90 9.20 -5.99
CA VAL A 39 0.08 8.03 -6.31
C VAL A 39 -1.30 8.16 -5.69
N GLU A 40 -2.29 7.57 -6.36
CA GLU A 40 -3.64 7.47 -5.85
C GLU A 40 -3.72 6.37 -4.79
N ILE A 41 -4.30 6.68 -3.64
CA ILE A 41 -4.40 5.73 -2.52
C ILE A 41 -5.81 5.78 -1.96
N ASP A 42 -6.35 4.61 -1.62
CA ASP A 42 -7.64 4.50 -0.95
C ASP A 42 -7.63 5.25 0.39
N ASP A 43 -8.66 6.04 0.65
CA ASP A 43 -8.74 6.88 1.85
C ASP A 43 -8.55 6.11 3.15
N MET A 44 -9.02 4.85 3.20
CA MET A 44 -8.93 4.02 4.40
C MET A 44 -7.51 3.73 4.86
N ILE A 45 -6.55 3.69 3.93
CA ILE A 45 -5.17 3.32 4.25
C ILE A 45 -4.14 4.39 3.90
N ILE A 46 -4.57 5.59 3.52
CA ILE A 46 -3.62 6.66 3.15
C ILE A 46 -2.69 7.01 4.32
N SER A 47 -3.19 7.04 5.54
CA SER A 47 -2.37 7.31 6.72
C SER A 47 -1.35 6.21 6.99
N VAL A 48 -1.71 4.96 6.71
CA VAL A 48 -0.81 3.79 6.84
C VAL A 48 0.34 3.91 5.84
N ILE A 49 0.01 4.18 4.58
CA ILE A 49 1.01 4.29 3.51
C ILE A 49 1.94 5.48 3.78
N LYS A 50 1.38 6.60 4.22
CA LYS A 50 2.16 7.79 4.60
C LYS A 50 3.16 7.46 5.71
N GLU A 51 2.72 6.79 6.77
CA GLU A 51 3.56 6.43 7.90
C GLU A 51 4.63 5.39 7.52
N LEU A 52 4.30 4.41 6.67
CA LEU A 52 5.28 3.46 6.15
C LEU A 52 6.41 4.17 5.40
N ASN A 53 6.07 5.06 4.49
CA ASN A 53 7.07 5.80 3.72
C ASN A 53 7.90 6.73 4.63
N LYS A 54 7.27 7.36 5.62
CA LYS A 54 7.94 8.20 6.61
C LYS A 54 8.97 7.41 7.41
N LYS A 55 8.67 6.15 7.72
CA LYS A 55 9.57 5.26 8.48
C LYS A 55 10.64 4.60 7.61
N GLY A 56 10.61 4.84 6.30
CA GLY A 56 11.60 4.31 5.37
C GLY A 56 11.19 3.05 4.62
N TYR A 57 9.99 2.52 4.89
CA TYR A 57 9.45 1.37 4.17
C TYR A 57 8.72 1.86 2.92
N ARG A 58 9.46 2.00 1.84
CA ARG A 58 8.92 2.57 0.60
C ARG A 58 7.89 1.64 -0.04
N THR A 59 6.73 2.20 -0.37
CA THR A 59 5.65 1.46 -1.02
C THR A 59 5.55 1.78 -2.51
N LEU A 60 5.04 0.82 -3.28
CA LEU A 60 4.77 0.99 -4.72
C LEU A 60 3.29 1.00 -5.01
N TYR A 61 2.58 -0.05 -4.61
CA TYR A 61 1.15 -0.22 -4.87
C TYR A 61 0.45 -0.63 -3.58
N CYS A 62 -0.83 -0.27 -3.49
CA CYS A 62 -1.66 -0.68 -2.37
C CYS A 62 -3.14 -0.67 -2.76
N CYS A 63 -3.93 -1.41 -2.01
CA CYS A 63 -5.38 -1.39 -2.11
C CYS A 63 -5.97 -1.77 -0.76
N SER A 64 -6.97 -1.03 -0.31
CA SER A 64 -7.67 -1.35 0.95
C SER A 64 -8.73 -2.45 0.76
N GLY A 65 -8.99 -2.87 -0.49
CA GLY A 65 -10.07 -3.77 -0.84
C GLY A 65 -11.37 -3.03 -1.13
N HIS A 66 -12.24 -3.68 -1.88
CA HIS A 66 -13.53 -3.10 -2.27
C HIS A 66 -14.65 -4.09 -1.96
N SER A 67 -15.71 -3.60 -1.33
CA SER A 67 -16.83 -4.41 -0.86
C SER A 67 -17.65 -5.03 -2.00
N TYR A 68 -17.46 -4.59 -3.23
CA TYR A 68 -18.14 -5.16 -4.40
C TYR A 68 -17.35 -6.26 -5.11
N ASP A 69 -16.10 -6.52 -4.69
CA ASP A 69 -15.25 -7.54 -5.32
C ASP A 69 -15.51 -8.92 -4.75
N ASN A 70 -15.67 -9.93 -5.63
CA ASN A 70 -15.81 -11.32 -5.22
C ASN A 70 -14.52 -11.90 -4.63
N ASN A 71 -13.37 -11.34 -5.02
CA ASN A 71 -12.04 -11.73 -4.52
C ASN A 71 -11.40 -10.57 -3.78
N ALA A 72 -12.15 -9.96 -2.87
CA ALA A 72 -11.66 -8.81 -2.12
C ALA A 72 -10.39 -9.16 -1.34
N ASN A 73 -9.44 -8.26 -1.40
CA ASN A 73 -8.19 -8.40 -0.66
C ASN A 73 -7.61 -7.01 -0.37
N THR A 74 -6.88 -6.93 0.73
CA THR A 74 -6.09 -5.75 1.08
C THR A 74 -4.63 -6.07 0.85
N TYR A 75 -3.91 -5.21 0.13
CA TYR A 75 -2.49 -5.46 -0.12
C TYR A 75 -1.68 -4.17 -0.11
N ILE A 76 -0.40 -4.33 0.24
CA ILE A 76 0.61 -3.29 0.14
C ILE A 76 1.86 -3.92 -0.48
N CYS A 77 2.35 -3.35 -1.57
CA CYS A 77 3.58 -3.79 -2.22
C CYS A 77 4.71 -2.81 -1.92
N PHE A 78 5.87 -3.35 -1.60
CA PHE A 78 7.05 -2.58 -1.22
C PHE A 78 8.05 -2.51 -2.38
N ASP A 79 8.79 -1.41 -2.40
CA ASP A 79 9.89 -1.24 -3.34
C ASP A 79 11.10 -2.04 -2.85
N ASN A 80 11.65 -2.85 -3.74
CA ASN A 80 12.83 -3.65 -3.48
C ASN A 80 12.69 -4.62 -2.29
N GLU A 81 13.78 -4.80 -1.57
CA GLU A 81 13.94 -5.81 -0.55
C GLU A 81 13.61 -5.30 0.87
N ILE A 82 13.20 -4.05 0.99
CA ILE A 82 12.95 -3.46 2.30
C ILE A 82 11.50 -3.70 2.71
N VAL A 83 11.30 -4.77 3.45
CA VAL A 83 9.98 -5.17 3.97
C VAL A 83 10.05 -5.15 5.50
N PRO A 84 8.99 -4.70 6.19
CA PRO A 84 8.97 -4.80 7.64
C PRO A 84 9.19 -6.24 8.12
N SER A 85 9.99 -6.41 9.16
CA SER A 85 10.29 -7.74 9.72
C SER A 85 9.09 -8.40 10.39
N ILE A 86 8.12 -7.58 10.82
CA ILE A 86 6.86 -8.04 11.41
C ILE A 86 5.75 -7.61 10.46
N ILE A 87 4.99 -8.58 9.97
CA ILE A 87 3.83 -8.31 9.11
C ILE A 87 2.55 -8.25 9.94
N PRO A 88 1.51 -7.54 9.47
CA PRO A 88 0.27 -7.44 10.23
C PRO A 88 -0.45 -8.79 10.34
N LYS A 89 -1.27 -8.90 11.37
CA LYS A 89 -2.08 -10.11 11.61
C LYS A 89 -2.92 -10.47 10.39
N ASP A 90 -3.00 -11.75 10.10
CA ASP A 90 -3.79 -12.34 9.01
C ASP A 90 -3.31 -11.96 7.59
N PHE A 91 -2.19 -11.31 7.47
CA PHE A 91 -1.56 -11.04 6.18
C PHE A 91 -0.57 -12.14 5.83
N ILE A 92 -0.39 -12.35 4.53
CA ILE A 92 0.59 -13.27 3.95
C ILE A 92 1.70 -12.44 3.30
N LEU A 93 2.95 -12.86 3.51
CA LEU A 93 4.08 -12.27 2.83
C LEU A 93 4.26 -12.97 1.47
N GLU A 94 4.09 -12.21 0.39
CA GLU A 94 4.27 -12.68 -0.99
C GLU A 94 5.64 -12.23 -1.49
N ASP A 95 6.67 -12.97 -1.08
CA ASP A 95 8.04 -12.76 -1.51
C ASP A 95 8.45 -13.82 -2.56
N GLU A 96 9.71 -13.82 -2.96
CA GLU A 96 10.23 -14.79 -3.92
C GLU A 96 9.99 -16.24 -3.47
N ALA A 97 10.23 -16.53 -2.20
CA ALA A 97 10.02 -17.87 -1.64
C ALA A 97 8.55 -18.31 -1.74
N TYR A 98 7.63 -17.39 -1.52
CA TYR A 98 6.20 -17.66 -1.66
C TYR A 98 5.83 -18.02 -3.09
N TYR A 99 6.34 -17.27 -4.08
CA TYR A 99 6.06 -17.54 -5.49
C TYR A 99 6.63 -18.88 -5.93
N ILE A 100 7.86 -19.21 -5.53
CA ILE A 100 8.50 -20.49 -5.83
C ILE A 100 7.70 -21.64 -5.23
N LYS A 101 7.29 -21.54 -3.98
CA LYS A 101 6.50 -22.57 -3.28
C LYS A 101 5.17 -22.86 -3.98
N ASN A 102 4.55 -21.85 -4.58
CA ASN A 102 3.27 -21.99 -5.27
C ASN A 102 3.41 -22.29 -6.76
N GLY A 103 4.63 -22.51 -7.26
CA GLY A 103 4.89 -22.83 -8.65
C GLY A 103 4.72 -21.64 -9.59
N TRP A 104 4.79 -20.44 -9.09
CA TRP A 104 4.67 -19.21 -9.86
C TRP A 104 6.03 -18.58 -10.12
N ASN A 105 6.16 -17.89 -11.24
CA ASN A 105 7.36 -17.13 -11.54
C ASN A 105 7.38 -15.84 -10.71
N TYR A 106 8.47 -15.63 -9.98
CA TYR A 106 8.68 -14.33 -9.34
C TYR A 106 8.89 -13.29 -10.44
N ARG A 107 8.13 -12.21 -10.36
CA ARG A 107 8.21 -11.16 -11.38
C ARG A 107 9.58 -10.48 -11.33
N ASP A 108 10.15 -10.24 -12.51
CA ASP A 108 11.47 -9.62 -12.67
C ASP A 108 11.59 -8.22 -12.01
N ASP A 109 10.47 -7.59 -11.71
CA ASP A 109 10.44 -6.28 -11.04
C ASP A 109 10.68 -6.35 -9.52
N GLY A 110 10.82 -7.56 -8.95
CA GLY A 110 11.25 -7.77 -7.58
C GLY A 110 10.32 -7.24 -6.50
N LYS A 111 9.04 -7.12 -6.77
CA LYS A 111 8.07 -6.57 -5.81
C LYS A 111 7.67 -7.62 -4.79
N THR A 112 7.78 -7.25 -3.51
CA THR A 112 7.30 -8.03 -2.40
C THR A 112 6.06 -7.38 -1.83
N CYS A 113 5.01 -8.15 -1.60
CA CYS A 113 3.73 -7.65 -1.12
C CYS A 113 3.30 -8.36 0.16
N ILE A 114 2.57 -7.64 0.99
CA ILE A 114 1.77 -8.26 2.05
C ILE A 114 0.32 -8.20 1.60
N ARG A 115 -0.44 -9.29 1.87
CA ARG A 115 -1.82 -9.39 1.39
C ARG A 115 -2.69 -10.14 2.38
N LYS A 116 -3.91 -9.64 2.53
CA LYS A 116 -4.97 -10.32 3.30
C LYS A 116 -6.16 -10.57 2.37
N TRP A 117 -6.56 -11.82 2.25
CA TRP A 117 -7.73 -12.23 1.50
C TRP A 117 -8.96 -12.29 2.40
N TYR A 118 -10.11 -11.88 1.86
CA TYR A 118 -11.41 -11.98 2.53
C TYR A 118 -12.20 -13.06 1.82
N LYS A 119 -12.26 -14.24 2.44
CA LYS A 119 -12.96 -15.43 1.89
C LYS A 119 -14.20 -15.72 2.69
N ASP A 120 -15.26 -16.15 1.98
CA ASP A 120 -16.51 -16.61 2.59
C ASP A 120 -17.18 -15.60 3.52
N ILE A 121 -17.04 -14.32 3.19
CA ILE A 121 -17.61 -13.22 3.96
C ILE A 121 -18.78 -12.63 3.17
N GLU A 122 -19.92 -12.46 3.84
CA GLU A 122 -21.07 -11.79 3.27
C GLU A 122 -20.72 -10.33 2.95
N LYS A 123 -21.31 -9.81 1.89
CA LYS A 123 -21.00 -8.45 1.40
C LYS A 123 -21.17 -7.38 2.49
N GLU A 124 -22.18 -7.53 3.35
CA GLU A 124 -22.46 -6.60 4.45
C GLU A 124 -21.39 -6.66 5.53
N ASP A 125 -20.88 -7.85 5.81
CA ASP A 125 -19.81 -8.06 6.79
C ASP A 125 -18.44 -7.67 6.25
N LEU A 126 -18.26 -7.71 4.94
CA LEU A 126 -17.01 -7.33 4.28
C LEU A 126 -16.62 -5.89 4.59
N GLN A 127 -17.58 -4.96 4.55
CA GLN A 127 -17.31 -3.56 4.86
C GLN A 127 -16.76 -3.38 6.28
N LYS A 128 -17.31 -4.12 7.24
CA LYS A 128 -16.83 -4.11 8.62
C LYS A 128 -15.42 -4.69 8.73
N GLU A 129 -15.15 -5.78 8.01
CA GLU A 129 -13.82 -6.40 8.00
C GLU A 129 -12.77 -5.50 7.35
N LEU A 130 -13.11 -4.79 6.29
CA LEU A 130 -12.21 -3.82 5.66
C LEU A 130 -11.84 -2.70 6.63
N LEU A 131 -12.82 -2.18 7.35
CA LEU A 131 -12.57 -1.14 8.35
C LEU A 131 -11.71 -1.66 9.50
N LYS A 132 -12.01 -2.85 9.99
CA LYS A 132 -11.21 -3.48 11.05
C LYS A 132 -9.77 -3.69 10.60
N THR A 133 -9.57 -4.15 9.37
CA THR A 133 -8.23 -4.33 8.81
C THR A 133 -7.48 -3.01 8.71
N ALA A 134 -8.15 -1.93 8.30
CA ALA A 134 -7.54 -0.61 8.26
C ALA A 134 -7.07 -0.16 9.64
N LEU A 135 -7.86 -0.39 10.68
CA LEU A 135 -7.48 -0.07 12.07
C LEU A 135 -6.30 -0.94 12.54
N ASP A 136 -6.31 -2.23 12.21
CA ASP A 136 -5.21 -3.14 12.53
C ASP A 136 -3.91 -2.70 11.83
N LEU A 137 -4.00 -2.21 10.60
CA LEU A 137 -2.85 -1.69 9.85
C LEU A 137 -2.29 -0.42 10.50
N ILE A 138 -3.16 0.47 10.99
CA ILE A 138 -2.72 1.68 11.70
C ILE A 138 -1.94 1.30 12.95
N GLU A 139 -2.45 0.38 13.74
CA GLU A 139 -1.78 -0.11 14.93
C GLU A 139 -0.44 -0.77 14.61
N TRP A 140 -0.43 -1.62 13.58
CA TRP A 140 0.79 -2.28 13.12
C TRP A 140 1.86 -1.28 12.67
N VAL A 141 1.52 -0.32 11.81
CA VAL A 141 2.50 0.63 11.28
C VAL A 141 3.06 1.53 12.39
N ASN A 142 2.24 1.86 13.38
CA ASN A 142 2.69 2.65 14.52
C ASN A 142 3.68 1.88 15.41
N SER A 143 3.62 0.55 15.40
CA SER A 143 4.54 -0.30 16.15
C SER A 143 5.88 -0.52 15.45
N LEU A 144 5.99 -0.22 14.16
CA LEU A 144 7.21 -0.44 13.39
C LEU A 144 8.29 0.58 13.75
N PRO A 145 9.56 0.14 13.80
CA PRO A 145 10.68 1.06 14.00
C PRO A 145 10.95 1.89 12.74
N TYR A 146 11.56 3.04 12.92
CA TYR A 146 12.13 3.79 11.80
C TYR A 146 13.35 3.04 11.27
N LEU A 147 13.48 2.97 9.95
CA LEU A 147 14.68 2.42 9.35
C LEU A 147 15.81 3.45 9.48
N GLU A 148 16.97 2.99 9.89
CA GLU A 148 18.19 3.79 9.94
C GLU A 148 18.94 3.65 8.62
N TYR A 149 19.38 4.77 8.08
CA TYR A 149 20.20 4.84 6.88
C TYR A 149 21.63 5.23 7.22
#